data_bfe833c6f4a6be369744540ddc06f035
#
_entry.id   bfe833c6f4a6be369744540ddc06f035
#
_cell.length_a   1.000
_cell.length_b   1.000
_cell.length_c   1.000
_cell.angle_alpha   90.00
_cell.angle_beta   90.00
_cell.angle_gamma   90.00
#
_symmetry.space_group_name_H-M   'P 1'
#
loop_
_entity.id
_entity.type
_entity.pdbx_description
1 polymer ?
#
loop_
_entity_poly.entity_id
_entity_poly.type
_entity_poly.pdbx_seq_one_letter_code
_entity_poly.pdbx_strand_id
1 'polypeptide(L)'
;MRELRPGLWHWNAPHPQWEPTEPWDQNVSSYAIDDGERLLLFDPLSVPPEIEQLAADRETAIVLTAPWHERDTQPLVERLGFPVFTPLPESAEVLIQKYGITAEQAGDGSPDLAWLVREKKGEARLYSPGDRLPFGADVFPGREPEDTVLWIESHRAVVAGDTLVDFGEGLMIPSEWLREAVTREQVVEGLRPLLELPVEHVLATHGGPFDRAALERALSPEEPKVDPASRAT
;
A
#
# COMPACT_ATOMS: atom_id res chain seq x y z
N MET A 1 -2.58 -2.53 -18.36
CA MET A 1 -2.56 -3.69 -17.43
C MET A 1 -1.58 -4.75 -17.94
N ARG A 2 -0.84 -5.41 -17.05
CA ARG A 2 0.10 -6.50 -17.35
C ARG A 2 -0.04 -7.61 -16.31
N GLU A 3 -0.10 -8.85 -16.75
CA GLU A 3 0.03 -10.00 -15.87
C GLU A 3 1.52 -10.28 -15.62
N LEU A 4 1.93 -10.28 -14.34
CA LEU A 4 3.32 -10.48 -13.91
C LEU A 4 3.66 -11.97 -13.82
N ARG A 5 2.68 -12.75 -13.36
CA ARG A 5 2.65 -14.21 -13.29
C ARG A 5 1.18 -14.64 -13.26
N PRO A 6 0.85 -15.93 -13.49
CA PRO A 6 -0.53 -16.39 -13.40
C PRO A 6 -1.21 -15.97 -12.10
N GLY A 7 -2.30 -15.20 -12.22
CA GLY A 7 -3.07 -14.71 -11.09
C GLY A 7 -2.51 -13.45 -10.40
N LEU A 8 -1.48 -12.79 -10.93
CA LEU A 8 -0.97 -11.53 -10.39
C LEU A 8 -0.93 -10.48 -11.51
N TRP A 9 -1.73 -9.44 -11.39
CA TRP A 9 -1.81 -8.33 -12.35
C TRP A 9 -1.35 -7.02 -11.74
N HIS A 10 -0.79 -6.18 -12.59
CA HIS A 10 -0.37 -4.82 -12.31
C HIS A 10 -0.95 -3.86 -13.36
N TRP A 11 -1.41 -2.71 -12.89
CA TRP A 11 -1.71 -1.56 -13.73
C TRP A 11 -1.36 -0.27 -13.02
N ASN A 12 -1.25 0.81 -13.78
CA ASN A 12 -1.08 2.16 -13.26
C ASN A 12 -2.13 3.10 -13.82
N ALA A 13 -2.43 4.11 -13.05
CA ALA A 13 -3.34 5.18 -13.42
C ALA A 13 -2.85 6.52 -12.84
N PRO A 14 -3.18 7.64 -13.51
CA PRO A 14 -2.83 8.95 -13.00
C PRO A 14 -3.60 9.23 -11.71
N HIS A 15 -2.87 9.64 -10.67
CA HIS A 15 -3.46 9.99 -9.38
C HIS A 15 -4.20 11.33 -9.50
N PRO A 16 -5.48 11.42 -9.09
CA PRO A 16 -6.29 12.61 -9.31
C PRO A 16 -5.83 13.84 -8.54
N GLN A 17 -5.10 13.65 -7.45
CA GLN A 17 -4.57 14.72 -6.59
C GLN A 17 -3.07 14.99 -6.83
N TRP A 18 -2.48 14.38 -7.86
CA TRP A 18 -1.06 14.61 -8.15
C TRP A 18 -0.83 16.04 -8.64
N GLU A 19 0.25 16.64 -8.15
CA GLU A 19 0.74 17.94 -8.57
C GLU A 19 2.20 17.83 -9.08
N PRO A 20 2.62 18.72 -10.01
CA PRO A 20 3.99 18.68 -10.57
C PRO A 20 5.13 18.89 -9.57
N THR A 21 4.80 19.28 -8.34
CA THR A 21 5.74 19.47 -7.23
C THR A 21 5.96 18.21 -6.40
N GLU A 22 5.17 17.16 -6.65
CA GLU A 22 5.32 15.89 -5.95
C GLU A 22 6.63 15.19 -6.35
N PRO A 23 7.31 14.49 -5.40
CA PRO A 23 8.54 13.77 -5.68
C PRO A 23 8.32 12.49 -6.49
N TRP A 24 7.07 12.01 -6.59
CA TRP A 24 6.67 10.76 -7.24
C TRP A 24 5.98 11.02 -8.60
N ASP A 25 5.99 10.01 -9.47
CA ASP A 25 5.35 10.06 -10.79
C ASP A 25 3.84 10.20 -10.67
N GLN A 26 3.21 10.91 -11.61
CA GLN A 26 1.75 11.06 -11.68
C GLN A 26 1.02 9.72 -11.63
N ASN A 27 1.61 8.68 -12.21
CA ASN A 27 1.00 7.36 -12.27
C ASN A 27 1.35 6.55 -11.03
N VAL A 28 0.33 6.10 -10.31
CA VAL A 28 0.47 5.19 -9.19
C VAL A 28 0.05 3.78 -9.57
N SER A 29 0.64 2.80 -8.93
CA SER A 29 0.41 1.39 -9.19
C SER A 29 -0.71 0.84 -8.32
N SER A 30 -1.49 -0.08 -8.92
CA SER A 30 -2.46 -0.94 -8.24
C SER A 30 -2.26 -2.38 -8.71
N TYR A 31 -2.70 -3.32 -7.89
CA TYR A 31 -2.48 -4.74 -8.15
C TYR A 31 -3.73 -5.56 -7.92
N ALA A 32 -3.83 -6.70 -8.61
CA ALA A 32 -4.82 -7.72 -8.30
C ALA A 32 -4.13 -9.08 -8.15
N ILE A 33 -4.60 -9.86 -7.17
CA ILE A 33 -4.12 -11.22 -6.92
C ILE A 33 -5.32 -12.15 -6.86
N ASP A 34 -5.36 -13.17 -7.72
CA ASP A 34 -6.26 -14.31 -7.65
C ASP A 34 -5.54 -15.46 -6.91
N ASP A 35 -5.95 -15.74 -5.68
CA ASP A 35 -5.40 -16.81 -4.86
C ASP A 35 -6.02 -18.19 -5.17
N GLY A 36 -6.92 -18.25 -6.17
CA GLY A 36 -7.68 -19.42 -6.58
C GLY A 36 -9.05 -19.53 -5.94
N GLU A 37 -9.29 -18.87 -4.82
CA GLU A 37 -10.57 -18.76 -4.13
C GLU A 37 -11.15 -17.35 -4.23
N ARG A 38 -10.27 -16.34 -4.15
CA ARG A 38 -10.62 -14.91 -4.08
C ARG A 38 -9.81 -14.08 -5.04
N LEU A 39 -10.38 -12.93 -5.41
CA LEU A 39 -9.66 -11.85 -6.06
C LEU A 39 -9.41 -10.74 -5.03
N LEU A 40 -8.16 -10.40 -4.82
CA LEU A 40 -7.73 -9.33 -3.93
C LEU A 40 -7.30 -8.12 -4.76
N LEU A 41 -7.89 -6.95 -4.49
CA LEU A 41 -7.54 -5.68 -5.14
C LEU A 41 -6.75 -4.83 -4.15
N PHE A 42 -5.48 -4.57 -4.44
CA PHE A 42 -4.60 -3.76 -3.59
C PHE A 42 -4.56 -2.32 -4.07
N ASP A 43 -4.93 -1.39 -3.17
CA ASP A 43 -4.94 0.07 -3.39
C ASP A 43 -5.53 0.44 -4.76
N PRO A 44 -6.79 0.03 -5.08
CA PRO A 44 -7.30 0.09 -6.44
C PRO A 44 -7.58 1.52 -6.90
N LEU A 45 -7.02 1.89 -8.07
CA LEU A 45 -7.32 3.12 -8.80
C LEU A 45 -7.54 2.78 -10.26
N SER A 46 -8.66 3.25 -10.86
CA SER A 46 -9.00 3.04 -12.27
C SER A 46 -8.93 1.57 -12.67
N VAL A 47 -9.67 0.73 -11.94
CA VAL A 47 -9.65 -0.74 -12.12
C VAL A 47 -9.99 -1.10 -13.57
N PRO A 48 -9.15 -1.88 -14.26
CA PRO A 48 -9.39 -2.29 -15.64
C PRO A 48 -10.68 -3.12 -15.79
N PRO A 49 -11.43 -2.98 -16.89
CA PRO A 49 -12.67 -3.74 -17.12
C PRO A 49 -12.49 -5.26 -17.03
N GLU A 50 -11.33 -5.78 -17.43
CA GLU A 50 -11.02 -7.21 -17.36
C GLU A 50 -10.89 -7.69 -15.90
N ILE A 51 -10.36 -6.86 -15.02
CA ILE A 51 -10.30 -7.14 -13.57
C ILE A 51 -11.68 -7.02 -12.95
N GLU A 52 -12.49 -6.03 -13.32
CA GLU A 52 -13.86 -5.92 -12.86
C GLU A 52 -14.71 -7.12 -13.31
N GLN A 53 -14.51 -7.61 -14.53
CA GLN A 53 -15.18 -8.80 -15.00
C GLN A 53 -14.77 -10.04 -14.20
N LEU A 54 -13.46 -10.18 -13.91
CA LEU A 54 -12.98 -11.28 -13.05
C LEU A 54 -13.55 -11.17 -11.63
N ALA A 55 -13.66 -9.97 -11.09
CA ALA A 55 -14.24 -9.70 -9.78
C ALA A 55 -15.72 -10.09 -9.66
N ALA A 56 -16.48 -10.04 -10.77
CA ALA A 56 -17.88 -10.46 -10.79
C ALA A 56 -18.05 -11.99 -10.61
N ASP A 57 -17.04 -12.77 -10.95
CA ASP A 57 -17.03 -14.24 -10.92
C ASP A 57 -16.26 -14.82 -9.72
N ARG A 58 -15.74 -13.96 -8.84
CA ARG A 58 -14.91 -14.34 -7.68
C ARG A 58 -15.43 -13.73 -6.39
N GLU A 59 -15.11 -14.37 -5.26
CA GLU A 59 -15.16 -13.69 -3.97
C GLU A 59 -14.08 -12.62 -3.96
N THR A 60 -14.48 -11.35 -4.02
CA THR A 60 -13.53 -10.24 -4.16
C THR A 60 -13.45 -9.43 -2.89
N ALA A 61 -12.24 -9.00 -2.52
CA ALA A 61 -12.00 -8.08 -1.43
C ALA A 61 -11.02 -6.96 -1.86
N ILE A 62 -11.22 -5.77 -1.28
CA ILE A 62 -10.27 -4.67 -1.39
C ILE A 62 -9.34 -4.72 -0.18
N VAL A 63 -8.05 -4.54 -0.41
CA VAL A 63 -7.01 -4.52 0.62
C VAL A 63 -6.23 -3.22 0.47
N LEU A 64 -6.36 -2.34 1.45
CA LEU A 64 -5.62 -1.08 1.49
C LEU A 64 -4.35 -1.29 2.31
N THR A 65 -3.23 -0.80 1.84
CA THR A 65 -1.96 -0.81 2.58
C THR A 65 -1.87 0.35 3.58
N ALA A 66 -2.64 1.40 3.33
CA ALA A 66 -2.81 2.55 4.21
C ALA A 66 -4.22 3.14 4.05
N PRO A 67 -4.79 3.79 5.08
CA PRO A 67 -6.13 4.40 4.99
C PRO A 67 -6.24 5.46 3.88
N TRP A 68 -5.17 6.21 3.62
CA TRP A 68 -5.15 7.24 2.57
C TRP A 68 -5.01 6.66 1.15
N HIS A 69 -4.86 5.34 1.00
CA HIS A 69 -4.95 4.65 -0.29
C HIS A 69 -6.38 4.25 -0.65
N GLU A 70 -7.37 4.94 -0.10
CA GLU A 70 -8.79 4.70 -0.40
C GLU A 70 -9.07 4.72 -1.91
N ARG A 71 -8.59 5.75 -2.64
CA ARG A 71 -8.68 5.85 -4.11
C ARG A 71 -10.11 5.55 -4.61
N ASP A 72 -10.30 4.49 -5.43
CA ASP A 72 -11.60 4.09 -5.97
C ASP A 72 -12.38 3.13 -5.05
N THR A 73 -11.94 2.93 -3.80
CA THR A 73 -12.58 1.98 -2.87
C THR A 73 -14.04 2.30 -2.64
N GLN A 74 -14.39 3.58 -2.39
CA GLN A 74 -15.77 3.97 -2.13
C GLN A 74 -16.70 3.63 -3.30
N PRO A 75 -16.47 4.05 -4.55
CA PRO A 75 -17.34 3.69 -5.66
C PRO A 75 -17.37 2.17 -5.94
N LEU A 76 -16.29 1.43 -5.68
CA LEU A 76 -16.28 -0.02 -5.83
C LEU A 76 -17.17 -0.70 -4.77
N VAL A 77 -17.09 -0.27 -3.50
CA VAL A 77 -17.94 -0.78 -2.42
C VAL A 77 -19.41 -0.44 -2.67
N GLU A 78 -19.72 0.79 -3.06
CA GLU A 78 -21.08 1.23 -3.34
C GLU A 78 -21.73 0.45 -4.48
N ARG A 79 -20.96 0.12 -5.51
CA ARG A 79 -21.43 -0.57 -6.71
C ARG A 79 -21.45 -2.09 -6.57
N LEU A 80 -20.45 -2.67 -5.90
CA LEU A 80 -20.18 -4.11 -5.91
C LEU A 80 -20.27 -4.77 -4.53
N GLY A 81 -20.26 -3.97 -3.44
CA GLY A 81 -20.41 -4.47 -2.08
C GLY A 81 -19.20 -5.22 -1.54
N PHE A 82 -18.00 -5.00 -2.08
CA PHE A 82 -16.80 -5.70 -1.64
C PHE A 82 -16.42 -5.37 -0.20
N PRO A 83 -16.01 -6.37 0.63
CA PRO A 83 -15.42 -6.11 1.92
C PRO A 83 -14.07 -5.40 1.75
N VAL A 84 -13.74 -4.50 2.69
CA VAL A 84 -12.49 -3.75 2.70
C VAL A 84 -11.66 -4.15 3.90
N PHE A 85 -10.45 -4.61 3.65
CA PHE A 85 -9.40 -4.78 4.66
C PHE A 85 -8.53 -3.52 4.65
N THR A 86 -8.31 -2.92 5.82
CA THR A 86 -7.56 -1.68 5.95
C THR A 86 -6.81 -1.64 7.27
N PRO A 87 -5.63 -1.03 7.35
CA PRO A 87 -4.98 -0.77 8.61
C PRO A 87 -5.90 -0.01 9.55
N LEU A 88 -5.71 -0.20 10.86
CA LEU A 88 -6.47 0.52 11.87
C LEU A 88 -6.16 2.02 11.77
N PRO A 89 -7.15 2.87 11.41
CA PRO A 89 -6.95 4.30 11.35
C PRO A 89 -6.63 4.89 12.72
N GLU A 90 -5.77 5.89 12.79
CA GLU A 90 -5.53 6.62 14.02
C GLU A 90 -6.77 7.44 14.43
N SER A 91 -7.11 7.44 15.71
CA SER A 91 -8.22 8.26 16.20
C SER A 91 -7.88 9.76 16.15
N ALA A 92 -8.90 10.62 16.16
CA ALA A 92 -8.72 12.07 16.19
C ALA A 92 -7.85 12.52 17.37
N GLU A 93 -8.00 11.90 18.55
CA GLU A 93 -7.19 12.21 19.74
C GLU A 93 -5.71 11.89 19.51
N VAL A 94 -5.42 10.76 18.88
CA VAL A 94 -4.04 10.36 18.53
C VAL A 94 -3.45 11.34 17.52
N LEU A 95 -4.20 11.71 16.48
CA LEU A 95 -3.76 12.67 15.47
C LEU A 95 -3.46 14.04 16.08
N ILE A 96 -4.33 14.54 16.96
CA ILE A 96 -4.12 15.81 17.69
C ILE A 96 -2.85 15.75 18.55
N GLN A 97 -2.69 14.69 19.32
CA GLN A 97 -1.52 14.52 20.19
C GLN A 97 -0.21 14.37 19.43
N LYS A 98 -0.24 13.63 18.33
CA LYS A 98 0.95 13.25 17.57
C LYS A 98 1.43 14.38 16.65
N TYR A 99 0.49 15.13 16.04
CA TYR A 99 0.81 16.16 15.04
C TYR A 99 0.59 17.59 15.52
N GLY A 100 0.04 17.80 16.71
CA GLY A 100 -0.29 19.12 17.20
C GLY A 100 -1.33 19.86 16.35
N ILE A 101 -2.14 19.12 15.59
CA ILE A 101 -3.22 19.66 14.76
C ILE A 101 -4.44 19.99 15.60
N THR A 102 -5.35 20.82 15.07
CA THR A 102 -6.61 21.16 15.75
C THR A 102 -7.62 20.02 15.66
N ALA A 103 -8.62 20.02 16.55
CA ALA A 103 -9.73 19.07 16.47
C ALA A 103 -10.51 19.17 15.14
N GLU A 104 -10.59 20.38 14.56
CA GLU A 104 -11.21 20.59 13.25
C GLU A 104 -10.41 19.92 12.14
N GLN A 105 -9.06 19.98 12.19
CA GLN A 105 -8.18 19.33 11.22
C GLN A 105 -8.14 17.80 11.41
N ALA A 106 -8.26 17.32 12.64
CA ALA A 106 -8.32 15.88 12.93
C ALA A 106 -9.68 15.26 12.52
N GLY A 107 -10.75 16.05 12.51
CA GLY A 107 -12.09 15.58 12.18
C GLY A 107 -12.51 14.38 13.03
N ASP A 108 -12.94 13.30 12.39
CA ASP A 108 -13.35 12.05 13.03
C ASP A 108 -12.20 11.01 13.11
N GLY A 109 -10.97 11.41 12.88
CA GLY A 109 -9.80 10.54 12.75
C GLY A 109 -9.26 10.55 11.32
N SER A 110 -8.74 9.41 10.84
CA SER A 110 -8.29 9.33 9.45
C SER A 110 -9.45 9.70 8.50
N PRO A 111 -9.37 10.85 7.81
CA PRO A 111 -10.53 11.38 7.08
C PRO A 111 -10.97 10.50 5.91
N ASP A 112 -10.02 9.76 5.35
CA ASP A 112 -10.21 9.03 4.09
C ASP A 112 -11.13 7.80 4.24
N LEU A 113 -11.28 7.26 5.46
CA LEU A 113 -12.17 6.13 5.72
C LEU A 113 -13.38 6.48 6.61
N ALA A 114 -13.58 7.73 6.95
CA ALA A 114 -14.68 8.16 7.80
C ALA A 114 -16.06 7.75 7.23
N TRP A 115 -16.22 7.71 5.89
CA TRP A 115 -17.43 7.23 5.21
C TRP A 115 -17.67 5.73 5.46
N LEU A 116 -16.62 4.92 5.44
CA LEU A 116 -16.71 3.46 5.62
C LEU A 116 -17.17 3.12 7.04
N VAL A 117 -16.68 3.86 8.04
CA VAL A 117 -17.03 3.68 9.44
C VAL A 117 -18.43 4.25 9.76
N ARG A 118 -18.74 5.45 9.25
CA ARG A 118 -20.02 6.14 9.53
C ARG A 118 -21.21 5.54 8.81
N GLU A 119 -21.04 5.21 7.53
CA GLU A 119 -22.16 4.80 6.69
C GLU A 119 -22.44 3.31 6.70
N LYS A 120 -21.58 2.49 7.31
CA LYS A 120 -21.64 1.01 7.34
C LYS A 120 -21.91 0.42 5.97
N LYS A 121 -21.48 1.09 4.93
CA LYS A 121 -21.54 0.61 3.55
C LYS A 121 -20.30 -0.22 3.30
N GLY A 122 -20.51 -1.52 3.19
CA GLY A 122 -19.43 -2.49 3.12
C GLY A 122 -19.00 -2.99 4.51
N GLU A 123 -18.27 -4.08 4.53
CA GLU A 123 -17.70 -4.67 5.72
C GLU A 123 -16.25 -4.22 5.86
N ALA A 124 -15.99 -3.25 6.75
CA ALA A 124 -14.62 -2.85 7.09
C ALA A 124 -14.02 -3.87 8.05
N ARG A 125 -12.89 -4.44 7.69
CA ARG A 125 -12.09 -5.37 8.49
C ARG A 125 -10.77 -4.72 8.80
N LEU A 126 -10.63 -4.24 10.04
CA LEU A 126 -9.43 -3.56 10.50
C LEU A 126 -8.33 -4.59 10.80
N TYR A 127 -7.08 -4.23 10.49
CA TYR A 127 -5.93 -5.04 10.79
C TYR A 127 -4.73 -4.20 11.26
N SER A 128 -3.74 -4.86 11.87
CA SER A 128 -2.55 -4.24 12.43
C SER A 128 -1.29 -5.07 12.14
N PRO A 129 -0.10 -4.50 12.22
CA PRO A 129 1.15 -5.25 12.14
C PRO A 129 1.17 -6.44 13.11
N GLY A 130 1.56 -7.60 12.62
CA GLY A 130 1.54 -8.87 13.33
C GLY A 130 0.31 -9.74 13.10
N ASP A 131 -0.75 -9.20 12.48
CA ASP A 131 -1.90 -10.00 12.09
C ASP A 131 -1.61 -10.92 10.90
N ARG A 132 -2.37 -12.01 10.81
CA ARG A 132 -2.47 -12.84 9.61
C ARG A 132 -3.88 -12.75 9.06
N LEU A 133 -4.00 -12.25 7.85
CA LEU A 133 -5.29 -12.05 7.18
C LEU A 133 -5.84 -13.39 6.61
N PRO A 134 -7.17 -13.52 6.46
CA PRO A 134 -7.81 -14.80 6.11
C PRO A 134 -7.45 -15.35 4.73
N PHE A 135 -6.81 -14.55 3.89
CA PHE A 135 -6.29 -14.96 2.58
C PHE A 135 -4.79 -15.27 2.59
N GLY A 136 -4.21 -15.56 3.77
CA GLY A 136 -2.82 -15.99 3.90
C GLY A 136 -1.80 -14.87 3.74
N ALA A 137 -2.17 -13.63 4.06
CA ALA A 137 -1.25 -12.51 4.10
C ALA A 137 -0.78 -12.24 5.53
N ASP A 138 0.52 -12.10 5.74
CA ASP A 138 1.11 -11.66 7.00
C ASP A 138 1.36 -10.15 6.92
N VAL A 139 1.01 -9.44 7.99
CA VAL A 139 1.10 -7.98 8.08
C VAL A 139 2.38 -7.56 8.80
N PHE A 140 3.22 -6.80 8.13
CA PHE A 140 4.45 -6.21 8.66
C PHE A 140 4.26 -4.72 8.94
N PRO A 141 5.01 -4.15 9.92
CA PRO A 141 5.01 -2.72 10.14
C PRO A 141 5.60 -1.98 8.93
N GLY A 142 5.00 -0.87 8.56
CA GLY A 142 5.56 0.05 7.59
C GLY A 142 6.30 1.22 8.25
N ARG A 143 6.44 2.31 7.49
CA ARG A 143 7.08 3.56 7.98
C ARG A 143 6.24 4.29 9.02
N GLU A 144 4.95 3.97 9.12
CA GLU A 144 3.98 4.55 10.04
C GLU A 144 3.05 3.46 10.57
N PRO A 145 2.37 3.68 11.71
CA PRO A 145 1.44 2.68 12.25
C PRO A 145 0.31 2.28 11.29
N GLU A 146 -0.15 3.24 10.48
CA GLU A 146 -1.24 3.03 9.50
C GLU A 146 -0.73 2.62 8.12
N ASP A 147 0.58 2.67 7.87
CA ASP A 147 1.20 2.20 6.64
C ASP A 147 1.76 0.79 6.88
N THR A 148 1.32 -0.17 6.11
CA THR A 148 1.65 -1.58 6.33
C THR A 148 2.24 -2.22 5.09
N VAL A 149 3.09 -3.21 5.33
CA VAL A 149 3.65 -4.05 4.29
C VAL A 149 3.06 -5.45 4.43
N LEU A 150 2.56 -6.01 3.34
CA LEU A 150 1.88 -7.31 3.35
C LEU A 150 2.74 -8.35 2.63
N TRP A 151 2.91 -9.51 3.23
CA TRP A 151 3.47 -10.70 2.56
C TRP A 151 2.35 -11.62 2.11
N ILE A 152 2.25 -11.89 0.81
CA ILE A 152 1.26 -12.77 0.19
C ILE A 152 1.96 -14.07 -0.22
N GLU A 153 1.79 -15.09 0.61
CA GLU A 153 2.51 -16.36 0.48
C GLU A 153 2.22 -17.07 -0.85
N SER A 154 0.95 -17.11 -1.29
CA SER A 154 0.51 -17.78 -2.52
C SER A 154 1.23 -17.28 -3.77
N HIS A 155 1.60 -16.01 -3.80
CA HIS A 155 2.24 -15.36 -4.95
C HIS A 155 3.68 -14.93 -4.68
N ARG A 156 4.23 -15.26 -3.49
CA ARG A 156 5.57 -14.83 -3.05
C ARG A 156 5.78 -13.35 -3.29
N ALA A 157 4.75 -12.57 -2.98
CA ALA A 157 4.69 -11.15 -3.24
C ALA A 157 4.65 -10.33 -1.95
N VAL A 158 5.43 -9.26 -1.91
CA VAL A 158 5.37 -8.21 -0.89
C VAL A 158 4.60 -7.04 -1.47
N VAL A 159 3.48 -6.65 -0.86
CA VAL A 159 2.76 -5.41 -1.19
C VAL A 159 3.30 -4.34 -0.26
N ALA A 160 3.95 -3.33 -0.81
CA ALA A 160 4.88 -2.49 -0.06
C ALA A 160 4.28 -1.19 0.48
N GLY A 161 3.06 -0.81 0.06
CA GLY A 161 2.46 0.48 0.42
C GLY A 161 3.36 1.66 0.06
N ASP A 162 3.38 2.67 0.91
CA ASP A 162 4.28 3.82 0.83
C ASP A 162 5.59 3.62 1.59
N THR A 163 5.77 2.44 2.19
CA THR A 163 7.00 2.13 2.94
C THR A 163 8.18 1.87 2.02
N LEU A 164 7.95 1.25 0.85
CA LEU A 164 8.96 1.04 -0.17
C LEU A 164 8.45 1.58 -1.50
N VAL A 165 9.12 2.61 -2.01
CA VAL A 165 8.70 3.36 -3.21
C VAL A 165 9.86 3.51 -4.19
N ASP A 166 9.55 3.93 -5.42
CA ASP A 166 10.55 4.35 -6.40
C ASP A 166 10.17 5.71 -6.98
N PHE A 167 11.07 6.67 -6.80
CA PHE A 167 10.97 8.01 -7.39
C PHE A 167 11.88 8.17 -8.62
N GLY A 168 12.22 7.06 -9.29
CA GLY A 168 13.09 7.02 -10.46
C GLY A 168 14.53 6.59 -10.16
N GLU A 169 14.85 6.27 -8.91
CA GLU A 169 16.19 5.87 -8.46
C GLU A 169 16.25 4.40 -8.01
N GLY A 170 15.14 3.67 -8.15
CA GLY A 170 14.95 2.31 -7.68
C GLY A 170 14.27 2.24 -6.32
N LEU A 171 13.93 1.02 -5.92
CA LEU A 171 13.18 0.77 -4.70
C LEU A 171 13.93 1.26 -3.46
N MET A 172 13.30 2.11 -2.64
CA MET A 172 13.87 2.70 -1.44
C MET A 172 12.83 2.93 -0.34
N ILE A 173 13.29 3.16 0.90
CA ILE A 173 12.48 3.75 1.96
C ILE A 173 12.56 5.28 1.78
N PRO A 174 11.42 5.99 1.58
CA PRO A 174 11.42 7.43 1.32
C PRO A 174 11.76 8.21 2.60
N SER A 175 13.01 8.63 2.77
CA SER A 175 13.47 9.33 3.99
C SER A 175 12.70 10.63 4.25
N GLU A 176 12.26 11.33 3.19
CA GLU A 176 11.49 12.58 3.29
C GLU A 176 10.05 12.35 3.80
N TRP A 177 9.56 11.12 3.76
CA TRP A 177 8.23 10.75 4.26
C TRP A 177 8.27 10.11 5.65
N LEU A 178 9.48 9.95 6.24
CA LEU A 178 9.59 9.48 7.62
C LEU A 178 9.23 10.61 8.59
N ARG A 179 8.46 10.29 9.60
CA ARG A 179 8.14 11.23 10.69
C ARG A 179 9.35 11.41 11.61
N GLU A 180 9.45 12.55 12.31
CA GLU A 180 10.58 12.90 13.20
C GLU A 180 10.98 11.78 14.20
N ALA A 181 10.01 10.97 14.64
CA ALA A 181 10.25 9.90 15.61
C ALA A 181 10.65 8.55 14.98
N VAL A 182 10.66 8.44 13.65
CA VAL A 182 10.92 7.18 12.94
C VAL A 182 12.20 7.30 12.13
N THR A 183 13.12 6.37 12.33
CA THR A 183 14.34 6.32 11.54
C THR A 183 14.28 5.22 10.49
N ARG A 184 15.05 5.37 9.42
CA ARG A 184 15.19 4.36 8.37
C ARG A 184 15.61 3.01 8.95
N GLU A 185 16.50 3.00 9.94
CA GLU A 185 16.98 1.78 10.58
C GLU A 185 15.86 1.03 11.30
N GLN A 186 14.93 1.76 11.92
CA GLN A 186 13.75 1.14 12.56
C GLN A 186 12.83 0.50 11.54
N VAL A 187 12.60 1.14 10.39
CA VAL A 187 11.81 0.56 9.29
C VAL A 187 12.52 -0.67 8.73
N VAL A 188 13.81 -0.60 8.47
CA VAL A 188 14.63 -1.74 8.01
C VAL A 188 14.54 -2.90 8.97
N GLU A 189 14.64 -2.65 10.28
CA GLU A 189 14.57 -3.72 11.29
C GLU A 189 13.18 -4.38 11.31
N GLY A 190 12.11 -3.58 11.19
CA GLY A 190 10.73 -4.09 11.09
C GLY A 190 10.48 -4.96 9.86
N LEU A 191 11.15 -4.65 8.74
CA LEU A 191 11.02 -5.37 7.48
C LEU A 191 12.06 -6.47 7.27
N ARG A 192 13.09 -6.57 8.12
CA ARG A 192 14.16 -7.58 8.02
C ARG A 192 13.64 -9.01 7.87
N PRO A 193 12.56 -9.44 8.58
CA PRO A 193 12.04 -10.79 8.42
C PRO A 193 11.59 -11.13 7.00
N LEU A 194 11.26 -10.14 6.15
CA LEU A 194 10.92 -10.37 4.74
C LEU A 194 12.10 -10.98 3.95
N LEU A 195 13.33 -10.72 4.36
CA LEU A 195 14.53 -11.28 3.73
C LEU A 195 14.69 -12.79 3.94
N GLU A 196 14.02 -13.33 4.96
CA GLU A 196 13.99 -14.78 5.23
C GLU A 196 12.89 -15.50 4.42
N LEU A 197 11.96 -14.74 3.81
CA LEU A 197 10.87 -15.28 3.02
C LEU A 197 11.29 -15.44 1.56
N PRO A 198 10.67 -16.36 0.81
CA PRO A 198 10.97 -16.60 -0.61
C PRO A 198 10.33 -15.55 -1.53
N VAL A 199 10.62 -14.25 -1.28
CA VAL A 199 10.07 -13.14 -2.05
C VAL A 199 10.52 -13.22 -3.51
N GLU A 200 9.57 -13.12 -4.44
CA GLU A 200 9.81 -13.04 -5.89
C GLU A 200 9.41 -11.66 -6.44
N HIS A 201 8.36 -11.07 -5.88
CA HIS A 201 7.83 -9.79 -6.34
C HIS A 201 7.69 -8.80 -5.17
N VAL A 202 8.03 -7.53 -5.43
CA VAL A 202 7.72 -6.40 -4.55
C VAL A 202 6.82 -5.45 -5.32
N LEU A 203 5.64 -5.22 -4.79
CA LEU A 203 4.53 -4.50 -5.40
C LEU A 203 4.45 -3.12 -4.75
N ALA A 204 5.21 -2.16 -5.31
CA ALA A 204 5.26 -0.80 -4.79
C ALA A 204 4.10 0.05 -5.34
N THR A 205 3.53 0.91 -4.51
CA THR A 205 2.45 1.85 -4.87
C THR A 205 2.95 2.96 -5.78
N HIS A 206 4.15 3.47 -5.51
CA HIS A 206 4.86 4.43 -6.34
C HIS A 206 6.03 3.73 -7.03
N GLY A 207 6.06 3.80 -8.36
CA GLY A 207 6.96 3.05 -9.21
C GLY A 207 6.31 1.79 -9.80
N GLY A 208 7.03 0.71 -9.92
CA GLY A 208 6.56 -0.52 -10.53
C GLY A 208 6.70 -1.74 -9.63
N PRO A 209 6.42 -2.92 -10.16
CA PRO A 209 6.81 -4.15 -9.51
C PRO A 209 8.33 -4.34 -9.61
N PHE A 210 8.93 -4.77 -8.50
CA PHE A 210 10.36 -5.04 -8.35
C PHE A 210 10.60 -6.51 -8.01
N ASP A 211 11.86 -6.92 -8.03
CA ASP A 211 12.31 -8.25 -7.64
C ASP A 211 12.90 -8.26 -6.22
N ARG A 212 13.25 -9.47 -5.77
CA ARG A 212 13.93 -9.68 -4.49
C ARG A 212 15.23 -8.89 -4.35
N ALA A 213 16.02 -8.77 -5.43
CA ALA A 213 17.30 -8.05 -5.36
C ALA A 213 17.10 -6.55 -5.08
N ALA A 214 15.99 -5.97 -5.58
CA ALA A 214 15.62 -4.59 -5.23
C ALA A 214 15.25 -4.46 -3.75
N LEU A 215 14.50 -5.43 -3.18
CA LEU A 215 14.18 -5.47 -1.76
C LEU A 215 15.45 -5.55 -0.89
N GLU A 216 16.38 -6.43 -1.25
CA GLU A 216 17.65 -6.60 -0.54
C GLU A 216 18.47 -5.30 -0.53
N ARG A 217 18.50 -4.57 -1.66
CA ARG A 217 19.15 -3.25 -1.73
C ARG A 217 18.44 -2.20 -0.89
N ALA A 218 17.09 -2.13 -0.96
CA ALA A 218 16.31 -1.16 -0.19
C ALA A 218 16.45 -1.34 1.32
N LEU A 219 16.59 -2.60 1.79
CA LEU A 219 16.76 -2.95 3.19
C LEU A 219 18.24 -3.10 3.61
N SER A 220 19.19 -2.74 2.74
CA SER A 220 20.61 -2.72 3.09
C SER A 220 20.88 -1.68 4.18
N PRO A 221 21.84 -1.94 5.11
CA PRO A 221 22.27 -0.95 6.10
C PRO A 221 22.87 0.31 5.50
N GLU A 222 23.47 0.22 4.30
CA GLU A 222 23.99 1.37 3.57
C GLU A 222 22.87 2.02 2.75
N GLU A 223 22.68 3.32 2.93
CA GLU A 223 21.79 4.06 2.02
C GLU A 223 22.24 3.87 0.56
N PRO A 224 21.33 3.61 -0.38
CA PRO A 224 21.67 3.64 -1.78
C PRO A 224 22.27 5.01 -2.10
N LYS A 225 23.50 5.03 -2.61
CA LYS A 225 24.16 6.29 -3.02
C LYS A 225 23.38 6.85 -4.20
N VAL A 226 22.55 7.84 -3.91
CA VAL A 226 21.87 8.63 -4.94
C VAL A 226 22.93 9.39 -5.72
N ASP A 227 23.06 9.12 -7.01
CA ASP A 227 23.93 9.93 -7.88
C ASP A 227 23.23 11.27 -8.13
N PRO A 228 23.75 12.40 -7.58
CA PRO A 228 23.11 13.71 -7.73
C PRO A 228 23.01 14.18 -9.20
N ALA A 229 23.63 13.47 -10.14
CA ALA A 229 23.57 13.78 -11.57
C ALA A 229 22.27 13.29 -12.25
N SER A 230 21.47 12.41 -11.65
CA SER A 230 20.24 11.89 -12.25
C SER A 230 19.02 12.81 -12.14
N ARG A 231 19.06 13.84 -11.27
CA ARG A 231 17.96 14.82 -11.08
C ARG A 231 17.96 15.99 -12.08
N ALA A 232 18.85 16.00 -13.09
CA ALA A 232 19.08 17.13 -13.99
C ALA A 232 18.73 16.84 -15.47
N THR A 233 17.73 15.97 -15.73
CA THR A 233 17.24 15.75 -17.12
C THR A 233 15.74 15.84 -17.22
#